data_2bb11a83fa64aafe0a9dee524c73a545
#
_entry.id   2bb11a83fa64aafe0a9dee524c73a545
#
_cell.length_a   1.000
_cell.length_b   1.000
_cell.length_c   1.000
_cell.angle_alpha   90.00
_cell.angle_beta   90.00
_cell.angle_gamma   90.00
#
_symmetry.space_group_name_H-M   'P 1'
#
loop_
_entity.id
_entity.type
_entity.pdbx_description
1 polymer ?
#
loop_
_entity_poly.entity_id
_entity_poly.type
_entity_poly.pdbx_seq_one_letter_code
_entity_poly.pdbx_strand_id
1 'polypeptide(L)'
;MKRKTGVIPLLAVLCLLLAGCSGEPGSFIPESSQTTSIEGQAPEEEASGTSLPGNSSANESPAEPDSSGSSMAAEDEISRETAFALALENAGVPEKDACNVKVERYRENDIPIFQVEFETEYGDYDFEIAVAGGKIIGADYEVDEEWLDRLGGSPVTLEEAEQVVQSKVPGSSAENIRMREESGDGRGRFEGELFHDGIQYEFEIDSKTGIIFDWNADLRE
;
A
#
# COMPACT_ATOMS: atom_id res chain seq x y z
N MET A 1 -6.00 40.77 9.28
CA MET A 1 -6.73 39.57 8.80
C MET A 1 -6.37 38.45 9.71
N LYS A 2 -7.29 37.91 10.50
CA LYS A 2 -7.04 36.85 11.51
C LYS A 2 -7.19 35.51 10.80
N ARG A 3 -6.11 34.75 10.72
CA ARG A 3 -6.13 33.36 10.25
C ARG A 3 -6.80 32.48 11.33
N LYS A 4 -7.88 31.82 11.00
CA LYS A 4 -8.50 30.80 11.86
C LYS A 4 -7.75 29.50 11.62
N THR A 5 -6.93 29.11 12.57
CA THR A 5 -6.42 27.75 12.72
C THR A 5 -7.61 26.87 13.07
N GLY A 6 -8.01 26.00 12.14
CA GLY A 6 -8.98 24.96 12.39
C GLY A 6 -8.29 23.85 13.18
N VAL A 7 -8.58 23.79 14.47
CA VAL A 7 -8.23 22.68 15.33
C VAL A 7 -9.28 21.61 15.07
N ILE A 8 -8.91 20.55 14.40
CA ILE A 8 -9.71 19.32 14.31
C ILE A 8 -9.65 18.69 15.70
N PRO A 9 -10.78 18.42 16.37
CA PRO A 9 -10.72 17.75 17.65
C PRO A 9 -10.35 16.28 17.44
N LEU A 10 -9.16 15.93 17.91
CA LEU A 10 -8.72 14.57 18.16
C LEU A 10 -9.78 13.91 19.05
N LEU A 11 -10.62 13.07 18.49
CA LEU A 11 -11.53 12.23 19.23
C LEU A 11 -10.74 11.00 19.68
N ALA A 12 -10.06 11.14 20.81
CA ALA A 12 -9.45 10.02 21.50
C ALA A 12 -10.55 9.09 21.99
N VAL A 13 -10.87 8.06 21.24
CA VAL A 13 -11.61 6.91 21.72
C VAL A 13 -10.62 5.96 22.37
N LEU A 14 -10.44 6.14 23.66
CA LEU A 14 -9.74 5.20 24.53
C LEU A 14 -10.59 3.92 24.63
N CYS A 15 -10.35 2.94 23.77
CA CYS A 15 -10.79 1.56 23.97
C CYS A 15 -9.63 0.71 24.47
N LEU A 16 -9.46 0.67 25.78
CA LEU A 16 -8.68 -0.35 26.48
C LEU A 16 -9.40 -1.69 26.35
N LEU A 17 -9.00 -2.52 25.40
CA LEU A 17 -9.17 -3.97 25.49
C LEU A 17 -7.83 -4.62 25.15
N LEU A 18 -7.10 -4.95 26.22
CA LEU A 18 -5.91 -5.80 26.20
C LEU A 18 -6.28 -7.21 25.72
N ALA A 19 -6.06 -7.48 24.46
CA ALA A 19 -5.93 -8.83 23.96
C ALA A 19 -4.53 -8.93 23.31
N GLY A 20 -3.55 -9.31 24.14
CA GLY A 20 -2.16 -9.40 23.72
C GLY A 20 -1.98 -10.46 22.62
N CYS A 21 -1.31 -10.10 21.55
CA CYS A 21 -0.69 -11.04 20.61
C CYS A 21 0.53 -11.66 21.28
N SER A 22 0.35 -12.71 22.10
CA SER A 22 1.46 -13.49 22.64
C SER A 22 1.71 -14.71 21.75
N GLY A 23 2.55 -14.54 20.73
CA GLY A 23 3.17 -15.63 19.98
C GLY A 23 4.50 -15.99 20.62
N GLU A 24 4.63 -17.19 21.15
CA GLU A 24 5.88 -17.70 21.71
C GLU A 24 6.95 -17.85 20.62
N PRO A 25 8.23 -17.57 20.90
CA PRO A 25 9.32 -17.73 19.94
C PRO A 25 9.68 -19.22 19.82
N GLY A 26 9.22 -19.85 18.76
CA GLY A 26 9.66 -21.19 18.34
C GLY A 26 11.11 -21.13 17.84
N SER A 27 12.00 -21.73 18.63
CA SER A 27 13.40 -21.96 18.32
C SER A 27 13.53 -22.87 17.10
N PHE A 28 13.97 -22.36 15.95
CA PHE A 28 14.34 -23.18 14.80
C PHE A 28 15.87 -23.22 14.67
N ILE A 29 16.44 -24.38 14.92
CA ILE A 29 17.83 -24.74 14.64
C ILE A 29 17.90 -25.18 13.17
N PRO A 30 18.81 -24.65 12.34
CA PRO A 30 19.01 -25.19 11.00
C PRO A 30 19.95 -26.42 11.06
N GLU A 31 19.41 -27.57 10.65
CA GLU A 31 20.23 -28.75 10.38
C GLU A 31 20.66 -28.76 8.92
N SER A 32 21.97 -28.86 8.78
CA SER A 32 22.76 -28.92 7.56
C SER A 32 22.77 -30.32 6.95
N SER A 33 23.02 -30.38 5.62
CA SER A 33 23.51 -31.51 4.80
C SER A 33 22.42 -32.28 4.07
N GLN A 34 22.55 -32.66 2.81
CA GLN A 34 23.68 -33.02 1.93
C GLN A 34 23.20 -33.09 0.46
N THR A 35 24.13 -32.78 -0.39
CA THR A 35 24.22 -33.00 -1.82
C THR A 35 23.91 -34.45 -2.24
N THR A 36 23.12 -34.64 -3.29
CA THR A 36 23.34 -35.77 -4.22
C THR A 36 22.85 -35.39 -5.63
N SER A 37 23.79 -35.27 -6.54
CA SER A 37 23.62 -35.25 -7.99
C SER A 37 23.19 -36.63 -8.48
N ILE A 38 22.22 -36.72 -9.38
CA ILE A 38 22.15 -37.77 -10.39
C ILE A 38 21.62 -37.18 -11.70
N GLU A 39 22.41 -37.38 -12.70
CA GLU A 39 22.36 -37.14 -14.12
C GLU A 39 21.40 -38.13 -14.81
N GLY A 40 20.76 -37.71 -15.93
CA GLY A 40 20.38 -38.68 -16.93
C GLY A 40 19.03 -38.51 -17.63
N GLN A 41 19.09 -37.98 -18.82
CA GLN A 41 18.50 -38.47 -20.05
C GLN A 41 17.01 -38.27 -20.40
N ALA A 42 16.81 -37.49 -21.47
CA ALA A 42 15.68 -37.59 -22.41
C ALA A 42 15.78 -38.87 -23.27
N PRO A 43 14.72 -39.31 -23.99
CA PRO A 43 14.45 -38.91 -25.34
C PRO A 43 12.94 -38.76 -25.66
N GLU A 44 12.56 -37.88 -26.51
CA GLU A 44 12.18 -37.87 -27.94
C GLU A 44 11.01 -38.74 -28.40
N GLU A 45 10.19 -38.07 -29.28
CA GLU A 45 9.39 -38.54 -30.43
C GLU A 45 8.02 -39.18 -30.11
N GLU A 46 7.01 -39.05 -30.89
CA GLU A 46 6.61 -38.44 -32.20
C GLU A 46 5.09 -38.43 -32.33
N ALA A 47 4.58 -37.46 -32.99
CA ALA A 47 3.74 -37.40 -34.18
C ALA A 47 2.31 -37.96 -34.24
N SER A 48 1.52 -37.13 -34.86
CA SER A 48 0.54 -37.40 -35.96
C SER A 48 -0.92 -37.73 -35.59
N GLY A 49 -1.81 -36.89 -36.02
CA GLY A 49 -2.69 -37.12 -37.12
C GLY A 49 -4.11 -36.63 -36.94
N THR A 50 -4.49 -35.60 -37.62
CA THR A 50 -5.45 -35.54 -38.73
C THR A 50 -6.95 -35.63 -38.47
N SER A 51 -7.61 -34.61 -38.96
CA SER A 51 -8.84 -34.52 -39.76
C SER A 51 -10.13 -33.99 -39.16
N LEU A 52 -10.50 -32.84 -39.69
CA LEU A 52 -11.86 -32.32 -39.89
C LEU A 52 -12.64 -33.22 -40.90
N PRO A 53 -13.97 -33.02 -41.17
CA PRO A 53 -14.74 -31.80 -41.23
C PRO A 53 -16.27 -31.93 -40.93
N GLY A 54 -16.93 -30.75 -40.84
CA GLY A 54 -18.19 -30.49 -41.53
C GLY A 54 -19.51 -30.56 -40.75
N ASN A 55 -20.28 -29.57 -40.58
CA ASN A 55 -21.28 -29.05 -41.48
C ASN A 55 -22.31 -28.16 -40.78
N SER A 56 -22.50 -26.98 -41.29
CA SER A 56 -23.70 -26.19 -41.54
C SER A 56 -24.99 -26.47 -40.78
N SER A 57 -25.60 -25.44 -40.19
CA SER A 57 -26.76 -24.78 -40.80
C SER A 57 -27.30 -23.61 -39.99
N ALA A 58 -27.61 -22.58 -40.68
CA ALA A 58 -28.25 -21.31 -40.39
C ALA A 58 -29.56 -21.39 -39.55
N ASN A 59 -29.82 -20.34 -38.75
CA ASN A 59 -31.02 -19.54 -39.01
C ASN A 59 -31.04 -18.23 -38.18
N GLU A 60 -31.19 -17.14 -38.89
CA GLU A 60 -31.91 -15.89 -38.67
C GLU A 60 -31.89 -15.15 -37.32
N SER A 61 -31.32 -13.94 -37.45
CA SER A 61 -31.65 -12.69 -36.73
C SER A 61 -33.12 -12.26 -36.97
N PRO A 62 -33.75 -11.45 -36.07
CA PRO A 62 -33.47 -10.01 -36.10
C PRO A 62 -33.65 -9.24 -34.80
N ALA A 63 -33.18 -8.01 -34.86
CA ALA A 63 -33.58 -6.80 -34.10
C ALA A 63 -32.69 -6.33 -32.97
N GLU A 64 -31.82 -5.39 -33.32
CA GLU A 64 -31.34 -4.34 -32.42
C GLU A 64 -32.47 -3.42 -31.93
N PRO A 65 -32.31 -2.77 -30.76
CA PRO A 65 -32.21 -1.33 -30.86
C PRO A 65 -30.96 -0.75 -30.23
N ASP A 66 -30.30 0.00 -31.05
CA ASP A 66 -29.50 1.19 -30.78
C ASP A 66 -29.67 1.75 -29.35
N SER A 67 -28.60 1.72 -28.60
CA SER A 67 -28.39 2.59 -27.48
C SER A 67 -26.93 3.00 -27.46
N SER A 68 -26.64 4.04 -28.23
CA SER A 68 -25.41 4.83 -28.10
C SER A 68 -25.37 5.45 -26.72
N GLY A 69 -24.89 4.67 -25.76
CA GLY A 69 -24.42 5.15 -24.48
C GLY A 69 -22.91 5.24 -24.55
N SER A 70 -22.38 6.46 -24.57
CA SER A 70 -20.98 6.75 -24.41
C SER A 70 -20.48 6.00 -23.19
N SER A 71 -19.83 4.86 -23.41
CA SER A 71 -19.07 4.15 -22.40
C SER A 71 -17.81 4.99 -22.13
N MET A 72 -17.90 5.90 -21.15
CA MET A 72 -16.71 6.25 -20.40
C MET A 72 -16.22 4.93 -19.85
N ALA A 73 -14.97 4.57 -20.15
CA ALA A 73 -14.34 3.39 -19.58
C ALA A 73 -14.56 3.46 -18.07
N ALA A 74 -15.44 2.59 -17.55
CA ALA A 74 -15.55 2.40 -16.11
C ALA A 74 -14.19 1.84 -15.70
N GLU A 75 -13.43 2.60 -14.94
CA GLU A 75 -12.26 2.05 -14.27
C GLU A 75 -12.76 0.87 -13.42
N ASP A 76 -12.10 -0.27 -13.53
CA ASP A 76 -12.53 -1.48 -12.85
C ASP A 76 -12.55 -1.22 -11.33
N GLU A 77 -13.67 -1.52 -10.68
CA GLU A 77 -13.77 -1.44 -9.22
C GLU A 77 -12.85 -2.50 -8.59
N ILE A 78 -12.03 -2.08 -7.63
CA ILE A 78 -11.21 -3.00 -6.85
C ILE A 78 -12.03 -3.74 -5.80
N SER A 79 -11.53 -4.88 -5.31
CA SER A 79 -12.10 -5.61 -4.19
C SER A 79 -11.57 -5.10 -2.83
N ARG A 80 -12.19 -5.53 -1.73
CA ARG A 80 -11.73 -5.25 -0.35
C ARG A 80 -10.33 -5.82 -0.10
N GLU A 81 -10.09 -7.03 -0.60
CA GLU A 81 -8.81 -7.72 -0.49
C GLU A 81 -7.72 -6.97 -1.25
N THR A 82 -8.05 -6.43 -2.42
CA THR A 82 -7.14 -5.59 -3.21
C THR A 82 -6.84 -4.29 -2.47
N ALA A 83 -7.85 -3.64 -1.88
CA ALA A 83 -7.65 -2.42 -1.10
C ALA A 83 -6.72 -2.67 0.09
N PHE A 84 -6.92 -3.76 0.83
CA PHE A 84 -6.04 -4.11 1.94
C PHE A 84 -4.60 -4.40 1.47
N ALA A 85 -4.44 -5.13 0.37
CA ALA A 85 -3.11 -5.39 -0.19
C ALA A 85 -2.39 -4.09 -0.62
N LEU A 86 -3.10 -3.13 -1.21
CA LEU A 86 -2.55 -1.81 -1.58
C LEU A 86 -2.12 -1.00 -0.34
N ALA A 87 -2.92 -1.05 0.74
CA ALA A 87 -2.56 -0.40 2.00
C ALA A 87 -1.28 -0.99 2.60
N LEU A 88 -1.18 -2.32 2.68
CA LEU A 88 0.01 -3.02 3.17
C LEU A 88 1.25 -2.72 2.32
N GLU A 89 1.11 -2.75 0.99
CA GLU A 89 2.20 -2.44 0.07
C GLU A 89 2.68 -1.00 0.27
N ASN A 90 1.75 -0.04 0.35
CA ASN A 90 2.10 1.35 0.59
C ASN A 90 2.76 1.55 1.95
N ALA A 91 2.24 0.95 3.03
CA ALA A 91 2.82 1.04 4.36
C ALA A 91 4.17 0.30 4.47
N GLY A 92 4.45 -0.66 3.58
CA GLY A 92 5.61 -1.55 3.69
C GLY A 92 5.45 -2.59 4.81
N VAL A 93 4.22 -2.90 5.20
CA VAL A 93 3.89 -3.83 6.29
C VAL A 93 3.63 -5.23 5.73
N PRO A 94 4.33 -6.27 6.20
CA PRO A 94 4.00 -7.66 5.88
C PRO A 94 2.60 -8.03 6.41
N GLU A 95 1.78 -8.69 5.61
CA GLU A 95 0.42 -9.08 5.99
C GLU A 95 0.35 -9.84 7.34
N LYS A 96 1.36 -10.67 7.63
CA LYS A 96 1.45 -11.44 8.88
C LYS A 96 1.60 -10.57 10.14
N ASP A 97 2.03 -9.33 10.00
CA ASP A 97 2.23 -8.38 11.09
C ASP A 97 0.98 -7.52 11.34
N ALA A 98 0.04 -7.49 10.37
CA ALA A 98 -1.20 -6.75 10.50
C ALA A 98 -2.22 -7.50 11.38
N CYS A 99 -2.82 -6.78 12.31
CA CYS A 99 -3.91 -7.25 13.17
C CYS A 99 -5.03 -6.21 13.24
N ASN A 100 -6.16 -6.57 13.83
CA ASN A 100 -7.35 -5.70 13.98
C ASN A 100 -7.83 -5.09 12.65
N VAL A 101 -7.67 -5.82 11.55
CA VAL A 101 -7.95 -5.35 10.18
C VAL A 101 -9.44 -5.05 9.99
N LYS A 102 -9.73 -3.86 9.48
CA LYS A 102 -11.07 -3.40 9.15
C LYS A 102 -11.05 -2.78 7.76
N VAL A 103 -11.91 -3.25 6.86
CA VAL A 103 -12.07 -2.71 5.50
C VAL A 103 -13.54 -2.40 5.29
N GLU A 104 -13.88 -1.14 5.19
CA GLU A 104 -15.25 -0.69 5.02
C GLU A 104 -15.40 0.18 3.77
N ARG A 105 -16.59 0.18 3.16
CA ARG A 105 -16.87 1.02 1.99
C ARG A 105 -17.54 2.31 2.44
N TYR A 106 -16.97 3.44 2.11
CA TYR A 106 -17.45 4.78 2.41
C TYR A 106 -17.48 5.67 1.16
N ARG A 107 -17.70 6.94 1.40
CA ARG A 107 -17.60 8.00 0.38
C ARG A 107 -16.87 9.18 1.01
N GLU A 108 -15.82 9.62 0.34
CA GLU A 108 -15.10 10.83 0.67
C GLU A 108 -15.26 11.82 -0.49
N ASN A 109 -15.79 13.04 -0.21
CA ASN A 109 -16.05 14.07 -1.22
C ASN A 109 -16.73 13.51 -2.50
N ASP A 110 -17.81 12.71 -2.33
CA ASP A 110 -18.51 11.99 -3.39
C ASP A 110 -17.71 10.88 -4.11
N ILE A 111 -16.47 10.62 -3.76
CA ILE A 111 -15.65 9.51 -4.26
C ILE A 111 -15.98 8.25 -3.46
N PRO A 112 -16.41 7.14 -4.09
CA PRO A 112 -16.50 5.86 -3.40
C PRO A 112 -15.11 5.37 -3.01
N ILE A 113 -14.92 5.06 -1.72
CA ILE A 113 -13.64 4.60 -1.17
C ILE A 113 -13.81 3.29 -0.40
N PHE A 114 -12.70 2.58 -0.23
CA PHE A 114 -12.48 1.69 0.90
C PHE A 114 -11.65 2.42 1.94
N GLN A 115 -12.18 2.49 3.17
CA GLN A 115 -11.39 2.82 4.35
C GLN A 115 -10.81 1.53 4.87
N VAL A 116 -9.48 1.51 5.01
CA VAL A 116 -8.71 0.35 5.46
C VAL A 116 -7.96 0.74 6.72
N GLU A 117 -8.37 0.17 7.84
CA GLU A 117 -7.71 0.36 9.14
C GLU A 117 -7.04 -0.95 9.55
N PHE A 118 -5.82 -0.89 10.06
CA PHE A 118 -5.16 -2.02 10.69
C PHE A 118 -4.09 -1.55 11.67
N GLU A 119 -3.73 -2.43 12.59
CA GLU A 119 -2.69 -2.21 13.60
C GLU A 119 -1.56 -3.22 13.41
N THR A 120 -0.40 -2.90 13.95
CA THR A 120 0.74 -3.81 14.12
C THR A 120 1.23 -3.74 15.58
N GLU A 121 2.26 -4.49 15.96
CA GLU A 121 2.92 -4.30 17.26
C GLU A 121 3.71 -2.97 17.33
N TYR A 122 3.89 -2.30 16.20
CA TYR A 122 4.77 -1.14 16.07
C TYR A 122 4.10 0.09 15.45
N GLY A 123 2.78 0.11 15.27
CA GLY A 123 2.09 1.28 14.74
C GLY A 123 0.66 1.04 14.29
N ASP A 124 -0.03 2.14 14.00
CA ASP A 124 -1.42 2.20 13.59
C ASP A 124 -1.51 2.77 12.17
N TYR A 125 -2.46 2.28 11.37
CA TYR A 125 -2.55 2.58 9.94
C TYR A 125 -4.00 2.81 9.51
N ASP A 126 -4.26 3.91 8.82
CA ASP A 126 -5.53 4.24 8.17
C ASP A 126 -5.29 4.65 6.71
N PHE A 127 -6.11 4.13 5.79
CA PHE A 127 -6.02 4.44 4.37
C PHE A 127 -7.39 4.67 3.77
N GLU A 128 -7.47 5.66 2.87
CA GLU A 128 -8.61 5.91 2.00
C GLU A 128 -8.24 5.58 0.56
N ILE A 129 -8.84 4.53 0.01
CA ILE A 129 -8.51 4.00 -1.31
C ILE A 129 -9.70 4.08 -2.23
N ALA A 130 -9.59 4.82 -3.33
CA ALA A 130 -10.65 4.95 -4.31
C ALA A 130 -11.06 3.58 -4.87
N VAL A 131 -12.36 3.29 -4.84
CA VAL A 131 -12.90 2.03 -5.35
C VAL A 131 -12.62 1.86 -6.84
N ALA A 132 -12.69 2.94 -7.62
CA ALA A 132 -12.31 2.96 -9.01
C ALA A 132 -10.78 3.10 -9.12
N GLY A 133 -10.14 2.09 -9.69
CA GLY A 133 -8.70 2.11 -10.00
C GLY A 133 -7.74 1.95 -8.82
N GLY A 134 -8.22 1.94 -7.56
CA GLY A 134 -7.37 1.66 -6.38
C GLY A 134 -6.38 2.76 -6.01
N LYS A 135 -6.62 4.01 -6.44
CA LYS A 135 -5.77 5.13 -6.05
C LYS A 135 -5.90 5.41 -4.54
N ILE A 136 -4.79 5.48 -3.82
CA ILE A 136 -4.76 5.97 -2.43
C ILE A 136 -4.95 7.48 -2.49
N ILE A 137 -5.99 7.99 -1.84
CA ILE A 137 -6.35 9.40 -1.79
C ILE A 137 -6.22 10.01 -0.39
N GLY A 138 -6.15 9.15 0.63
CA GLY A 138 -5.86 9.50 2.01
C GLY A 138 -5.04 8.41 2.66
N ALA A 139 -4.15 8.79 3.56
CA ALA A 139 -3.42 7.88 4.42
C ALA A 139 -2.97 8.63 5.68
N ASP A 140 -3.02 7.94 6.81
CA ASP A 140 -2.49 8.40 8.07
C ASP A 140 -1.91 7.19 8.80
N TYR A 141 -0.60 7.20 9.08
CA TYR A 141 -0.01 6.17 9.90
C TYR A 141 1.22 6.67 10.67
N GLU A 142 1.42 6.10 11.83
CA GLU A 142 2.55 6.35 12.70
C GLU A 142 3.19 5.03 13.15
N VAL A 143 4.52 4.96 13.09
CA VAL A 143 5.31 3.87 13.63
C VAL A 143 6.00 4.35 14.90
N ASP A 144 5.79 3.64 15.99
CA ASP A 144 6.38 3.95 17.29
C ASP A 144 7.92 4.04 17.20
N GLU A 145 8.50 5.16 17.61
CA GLU A 145 9.95 5.41 17.51
C GLU A 145 10.80 4.34 18.24
N GLU A 146 10.26 3.72 19.29
CA GLU A 146 10.95 2.66 20.03
C GLU A 146 11.17 1.38 19.22
N TRP A 147 10.43 1.20 18.12
CA TRP A 147 10.54 0.05 17.23
C TRP A 147 11.51 0.27 16.07
N LEU A 148 11.85 1.51 15.72
CA LEU A 148 12.63 1.84 14.54
C LEU A 148 13.97 1.06 14.48
N ASP A 149 14.68 0.98 15.60
CA ASP A 149 15.95 0.22 15.66
C ASP A 149 15.74 -1.31 15.53
N ARG A 150 14.54 -1.83 15.84
CA ARG A 150 14.19 -3.26 15.76
C ARG A 150 13.68 -3.65 14.38
N LEU A 151 13.01 -2.73 13.69
CA LEU A 151 12.51 -2.95 12.33
C LEU A 151 13.66 -3.03 11.31
N GLY A 152 14.84 -2.54 11.67
CA GLY A 152 16.03 -2.61 10.84
C GLY A 152 16.16 -1.40 9.92
N GLY A 153 16.85 -1.58 8.79
CA GLY A 153 17.15 -0.50 7.85
C GLY A 153 18.60 -0.07 7.89
N SER A 154 18.92 1.06 7.28
CA SER A 154 20.27 1.62 7.22
C SER A 154 20.21 3.13 7.27
N PRO A 155 21.26 3.80 7.79
CA PRO A 155 21.35 5.24 7.73
C PRO A 155 21.21 5.77 6.31
N VAL A 156 20.44 6.83 6.16
CA VAL A 156 20.19 7.51 4.88
C VAL A 156 20.60 8.97 4.95
N THR A 157 21.04 9.49 3.80
CA THR A 157 21.28 10.92 3.58
C THR A 157 19.97 11.59 3.18
N LEU A 158 19.95 12.92 3.15
CA LEU A 158 18.78 13.71 2.68
C LEU A 158 18.37 13.28 1.25
N GLU A 159 19.34 13.11 0.34
CA GLU A 159 19.08 12.69 -1.04
C GLU A 159 18.48 11.27 -1.12
N GLU A 160 18.97 10.35 -0.30
CA GLU A 160 18.41 9.00 -0.21
C GLU A 160 17.00 9.00 0.40
N ALA A 161 16.74 9.86 1.39
CA ALA A 161 15.41 10.05 1.95
C ALA A 161 14.41 10.61 0.91
N GLU A 162 14.84 11.55 0.06
CA GLU A 162 14.03 12.03 -1.08
C GLU A 162 13.69 10.88 -2.05
N GLN A 163 14.63 9.96 -2.31
CA GLN A 163 14.37 8.78 -3.15
C GLN A 163 13.37 7.82 -2.50
N VAL A 164 13.40 7.67 -1.18
CA VAL A 164 12.41 6.87 -0.43
C VAL A 164 11.01 7.43 -0.67
N VAL A 165 10.83 8.76 -0.53
CA VAL A 165 9.53 9.43 -0.79
C VAL A 165 9.10 9.26 -2.24
N GLN A 166 10.00 9.45 -3.21
CA GLN A 166 9.67 9.26 -4.64
C GLN A 166 9.24 7.83 -4.96
N SER A 167 9.85 6.85 -4.31
CA SER A 167 9.47 5.43 -4.47
C SER A 167 8.07 5.17 -3.95
N LYS A 168 7.67 5.86 -2.88
CA LYS A 168 6.36 5.74 -2.23
C LYS A 168 5.27 6.49 -2.99
N VAL A 169 5.61 7.58 -3.69
CA VAL A 169 4.69 8.39 -4.50
C VAL A 169 5.13 8.35 -5.97
N PRO A 170 4.75 7.30 -6.72
CA PRO A 170 5.15 7.13 -8.12
C PRO A 170 4.74 8.32 -8.99
N GLY A 171 5.65 8.77 -9.83
CA GLY A 171 5.43 9.93 -10.71
C GLY A 171 5.75 11.29 -10.07
N SER A 172 6.04 11.33 -8.77
CA SER A 172 6.54 12.54 -8.11
C SER A 172 7.96 12.87 -8.57
N SER A 173 8.36 14.13 -8.37
CA SER A 173 9.70 14.62 -8.70
C SER A 173 10.37 15.18 -7.45
N ALA A 174 11.69 15.01 -7.32
CA ALA A 174 12.48 15.61 -6.24
C ALA A 174 12.26 17.13 -6.13
N GLU A 175 12.00 17.81 -7.26
CA GLU A 175 11.74 19.26 -7.26
C GLU A 175 10.47 19.65 -6.51
N ASN A 176 9.54 18.72 -6.33
CA ASN A 176 8.27 18.92 -5.62
C ASN A 176 8.36 18.57 -4.13
N ILE A 177 9.44 17.91 -3.72
CA ILE A 177 9.69 17.52 -2.34
C ILE A 177 10.40 18.67 -1.62
N ARG A 178 9.86 19.07 -0.49
CA ARG A 178 10.50 19.98 0.44
C ARG A 178 10.83 19.22 1.69
N MET A 179 12.11 19.03 1.95
CA MET A 179 12.59 18.24 3.07
C MET A 179 13.70 18.97 3.81
N ARG A 180 13.75 18.81 5.12
CA ARG A 180 14.80 19.34 5.99
C ARG A 180 15.23 18.30 7.01
N GLU A 181 16.48 18.40 7.45
CA GLU A 181 16.98 17.60 8.56
C GLU A 181 16.62 18.29 9.88
N GLU A 182 16.08 17.51 10.82
CA GLU A 182 15.83 17.90 12.20
C GLU A 182 16.52 16.95 13.18
N SER A 183 17.06 17.53 14.26
CA SER A 183 17.80 16.78 15.30
C SER A 183 17.50 17.31 16.71
N GLY A 184 16.22 17.61 16.99
CA GLY A 184 15.82 18.29 18.21
C GLY A 184 15.85 17.47 19.49
N ASP A 185 15.65 16.17 19.43
CA ASP A 185 15.43 15.24 20.55
C ASP A 185 16.45 14.09 20.64
N GLY A 186 17.55 14.20 19.91
CA GLY A 186 18.67 13.23 19.95
C GLY A 186 18.58 12.10 18.93
N ARG A 187 17.47 11.97 18.19
CA ARG A 187 17.33 11.13 17.02
C ARG A 187 17.21 12.03 15.79
N GLY A 188 18.13 11.88 14.83
CA GLY A 188 18.04 12.63 13.57
C GLY A 188 16.85 12.15 12.74
N ARG A 189 16.11 13.10 12.18
CA ARG A 189 15.00 12.81 11.28
C ARG A 189 15.02 13.74 10.09
N PHE A 190 14.39 13.33 9.00
CA PHE A 190 14.04 14.19 7.89
C PHE A 190 12.53 14.43 7.90
N GLU A 191 12.13 15.68 7.99
CA GLU A 191 10.75 16.12 7.95
C GLU A 191 10.48 16.79 6.61
N GLY A 192 9.37 16.47 5.96
CA GLY A 192 9.09 17.03 4.65
C GLY A 192 7.64 17.03 4.23
N GLU A 193 7.42 17.73 3.12
CA GLU A 193 6.13 17.80 2.44
C GLU A 193 6.31 17.61 0.93
N LEU A 194 5.29 17.07 0.29
CA LEU A 194 5.19 16.88 -1.16
C LEU A 194 3.76 17.16 -1.60
N PHE A 195 3.57 17.88 -2.70
CA PHE A 195 2.28 17.97 -3.37
C PHE A 195 2.37 17.29 -4.74
N HIS A 196 1.55 16.27 -4.95
CA HIS A 196 1.52 15.52 -6.20
C HIS A 196 0.10 15.00 -6.51
N ASP A 197 -0.35 15.20 -7.74
CA ASP A 197 -1.62 14.69 -8.28
C ASP A 197 -2.87 14.98 -7.40
N GLY A 198 -2.92 16.21 -6.85
CA GLY A 198 -4.03 16.68 -6.01
C GLY A 198 -3.95 16.22 -4.55
N ILE A 199 -2.90 15.49 -4.16
CA ILE A 199 -2.69 15.00 -2.80
C ILE A 199 -1.53 15.76 -2.17
N GLN A 200 -1.72 16.23 -0.94
CA GLN A 200 -0.65 16.74 -0.09
C GLN A 200 -0.16 15.62 0.80
N TYR A 201 1.14 15.43 0.85
CA TYR A 201 1.83 14.49 1.70
C TYR A 201 2.66 15.24 2.72
N GLU A 202 2.62 14.80 3.97
CA GLU A 202 3.51 15.23 5.05
C GLU A 202 4.16 13.96 5.62
N PHE A 203 5.45 14.02 5.96
CA PHE A 203 6.14 12.80 6.39
C PHE A 203 7.36 13.10 7.25
N GLU A 204 7.69 12.11 8.10
CA GLU A 204 8.94 12.06 8.84
C GLU A 204 9.67 10.74 8.59
N ILE A 205 10.98 10.82 8.37
CA ILE A 205 11.86 9.70 8.06
C ILE A 205 12.97 9.66 9.10
N ASP A 206 13.17 8.51 9.73
CA ASP A 206 14.29 8.33 10.64
C ASP A 206 15.61 8.23 9.87
N SER A 207 16.56 9.12 10.17
CA SER A 207 17.84 9.21 9.46
C SER A 207 18.74 7.99 9.70
N LYS A 208 18.53 7.21 10.78
CA LYS A 208 19.32 6.00 11.10
C LYS A 208 18.86 4.76 10.36
N THR A 209 17.59 4.67 10.03
CA THR A 209 17.01 3.45 9.45
C THR A 209 16.43 3.67 8.07
N GLY A 210 16.13 4.91 7.67
CA GLY A 210 15.44 5.24 6.43
C GLY A 210 13.94 4.88 6.46
N ILE A 211 13.40 4.51 7.62
CA ILE A 211 11.98 4.19 7.79
C ILE A 211 11.18 5.49 7.83
N ILE A 212 10.13 5.54 7.02
CA ILE A 212 9.09 6.56 7.18
C ILE A 212 8.26 6.14 8.40
N PHE A 213 8.31 6.92 9.47
CA PHE A 213 7.63 6.57 10.71
C PHE A 213 6.41 7.44 11.00
N ASP A 214 6.24 8.54 10.29
CA ASP A 214 5.03 9.36 10.25
C ASP A 214 4.71 9.67 8.79
N TRP A 215 3.49 9.41 8.38
CA TRP A 215 3.03 9.63 7.02
C TRP A 215 1.58 10.08 7.00
N ASN A 216 1.35 11.24 6.46
CA ASN A 216 0.01 11.75 6.20
C ASN A 216 -0.15 12.07 4.71
N ALA A 217 -1.26 11.66 4.13
CA ALA A 217 -1.67 11.97 2.76
C ALA A 217 -3.12 12.44 2.77
N ASP A 218 -3.39 13.59 2.15
CA ASP A 218 -4.72 14.21 2.18
C ASP A 218 -5.08 14.80 0.82
N LEU A 219 -6.23 14.39 0.28
CA LEU A 219 -6.75 14.93 -0.97
C LEU A 219 -7.13 16.41 -0.78
N ARG A 220 -6.51 17.28 -1.57
CA ARG A 220 -6.78 18.72 -1.56
C ARG A 220 -7.71 19.09 -2.71
N GLU A 221 -8.79 19.82 -2.39
CA GLU A 221 -9.73 20.42 -3.35
C GLU A 221 -9.18 21.69 -4.01
#